data_38469f32255d024ed273b1dd83319053
#
_entry.id   38469f32255d024ed273b1dd83319053
#
_cell.length_a   1.000
_cell.length_b   1.000
_cell.length_c   1.000
_cell.angle_alpha   90.00
_cell.angle_beta   90.00
_cell.angle_gamma   90.00
#
_symmetry.space_group_name_H-M   'P 1'
#
loop_
_entity.id
_entity.type
_entity.pdbx_description
1 polymer ?
#
loop_
_entity_poly.entity_id
_entity_poly.type
_entity_poly.pdbx_seq_one_letter_code
_entity_poly.pdbx_strand_id
1 'polypeptide(L)'
;RWFWAPELSYYNGKFYMLYSAEENLAIAVSESPTGPFVKLTDGWLRNRTIDGHLLFDDDGSIYIYFADLKNNNRIFAGKMSADLTEIEYECENVLIEATEPWETLDCRVAEGPFVLKHKGLYYLSYSVNHTRCEDYAVGYAVSDKPFGPFVRAENNPILHKPADLVGTGHHSFMPTADKDKYICAFHCHSGNPNNFKPRMVCLSVSG
;
A
#
# COMPACT_ATOMS: atom_id res chain seq x y z
N ARG A 1 -4.25 -16.11 -14.96
CA ARG A 1 -4.63 -15.03 -14.05
C ARG A 1 -3.40 -14.19 -13.73
N TRP A 2 -3.60 -12.89 -13.63
CA TRP A 2 -2.55 -11.96 -13.20
C TRP A 2 -2.71 -11.74 -11.71
N PHE A 3 -1.59 -11.86 -10.97
CA PHE A 3 -1.54 -11.60 -9.53
C PHE A 3 -0.55 -10.47 -9.29
N TRP A 4 -0.98 -9.47 -8.52
CA TRP A 4 -0.19 -8.28 -8.20
C TRP A 4 -0.22 -7.96 -6.72
N ALA A 5 0.75 -7.19 -6.29
CA ALA A 5 0.79 -6.48 -5.03
C ALA A 5 0.35 -7.33 -3.82
N PRO A 6 1.00 -8.49 -3.56
CA PRO A 6 0.72 -9.21 -2.34
C PRO A 6 1.28 -8.44 -1.14
N GLU A 7 0.45 -8.26 -0.12
CA GLU A 7 0.86 -7.73 1.16
C GLU A 7 0.53 -8.72 2.28
N LEU A 8 1.50 -8.94 3.18
CA LEU A 8 1.40 -9.94 4.23
C LEU A 8 1.27 -9.27 5.59
N SER A 9 0.24 -9.64 6.34
CA SER A 9 0.01 -9.22 7.71
C SER A 9 -0.08 -10.41 8.65
N TYR A 10 0.40 -10.25 9.89
CA TYR A 10 0.24 -11.23 10.95
C TYR A 10 -0.76 -10.72 11.98
N TYR A 11 -1.81 -11.48 12.22
CA TYR A 11 -2.86 -11.12 13.16
C TYR A 11 -3.50 -12.36 13.80
N ASN A 12 -3.69 -12.33 15.12
CA ASN A 12 -4.33 -13.41 15.88
C ASN A 12 -3.78 -14.82 15.55
N GLY A 13 -2.45 -14.94 15.45
CA GLY A 13 -1.80 -16.24 15.26
C GLY A 13 -1.76 -16.73 13.81
N LYS A 14 -2.28 -15.95 12.84
CA LYS A 14 -2.34 -16.31 11.42
C LYS A 14 -1.72 -15.25 10.53
N PHE A 15 -1.35 -15.67 9.33
CA PHE A 15 -0.85 -14.81 8.27
C PHE A 15 -1.96 -14.56 7.26
N TYR A 16 -2.24 -13.30 6.97
CA TYR A 16 -3.21 -12.86 5.98
C TYR A 16 -2.49 -12.21 4.83
N MET A 17 -2.83 -12.60 3.62
CA MET A 17 -2.29 -12.02 2.40
C MET A 17 -3.40 -11.33 1.63
N LEU A 18 -3.34 -9.98 1.58
CA LEU A 18 -4.08 -9.24 0.57
C LEU A 18 -3.34 -9.35 -0.76
N TYR A 19 -4.06 -9.51 -1.85
CA TYR A 19 -3.49 -9.54 -3.18
C TYR A 19 -4.49 -9.10 -4.24
N SER A 20 -3.99 -8.57 -5.33
CA SER A 20 -4.79 -8.21 -6.49
C SER A 20 -4.79 -9.34 -7.51
N ALA A 21 -5.94 -9.73 -8.00
CA ALA A 21 -6.08 -10.69 -9.07
C ALA A 21 -7.09 -10.21 -10.11
N GLU A 22 -6.64 -10.06 -11.37
CA GLU A 22 -7.51 -9.59 -12.46
C GLU A 22 -8.19 -8.24 -12.12
N GLU A 23 -7.43 -7.32 -11.51
CA GLU A 23 -7.90 -6.00 -11.04
C GLU A 23 -8.99 -6.08 -9.96
N ASN A 24 -9.03 -7.16 -9.19
CA ASN A 24 -9.92 -7.28 -8.03
C ASN A 24 -9.11 -7.65 -6.79
N LEU A 25 -9.53 -7.15 -5.65
CA LEU A 25 -8.89 -7.40 -4.38
C LEU A 25 -9.41 -8.70 -3.76
N ALA A 26 -8.50 -9.50 -3.26
CA ALA A 26 -8.79 -10.75 -2.57
C ALA A 26 -7.92 -10.91 -1.32
N ILE A 27 -8.35 -11.78 -0.42
CA ILE A 27 -7.64 -12.10 0.80
C ILE A 27 -7.48 -13.62 0.95
N ALA A 28 -6.32 -14.04 1.42
CA ALA A 28 -6.01 -15.43 1.73
C ALA A 28 -5.39 -15.54 3.12
N VAL A 29 -5.48 -16.71 3.74
CA VAL A 29 -4.98 -16.98 5.09
C VAL A 29 -4.10 -18.21 5.12
N SER A 30 -3.11 -18.21 6.03
CA SER A 30 -2.21 -19.34 6.29
C SER A 30 -1.79 -19.37 7.76
N GLU A 31 -1.44 -20.56 8.24
CA GLU A 31 -0.77 -20.77 9.54
C GLU A 31 0.74 -20.48 9.48
N SER A 32 1.31 -20.32 8.27
CA SER A 32 2.74 -20.08 8.03
C SER A 32 2.96 -18.88 7.11
N PRO A 33 4.03 -18.06 7.33
CA PRO A 33 4.35 -16.94 6.45
C PRO A 33 4.70 -17.36 5.02
N THR A 34 5.09 -18.62 4.82
CA THR A 34 5.42 -19.18 3.51
C THR A 34 4.28 -19.96 2.88
N GLY A 35 3.10 -19.96 3.52
CA GLY A 35 1.92 -20.69 3.05
C GLY A 35 1.94 -22.19 3.43
N PRO A 36 1.06 -22.99 2.81
CA PRO A 36 0.18 -22.61 1.72
C PRO A 36 -0.92 -21.65 2.15
N PHE A 37 -1.21 -20.65 1.31
CA PHE A 37 -2.29 -19.70 1.52
C PHE A 37 -3.58 -20.21 0.88
N VAL A 38 -4.65 -20.18 1.63
CA VAL A 38 -6.00 -20.55 1.19
C VAL A 38 -6.85 -19.29 1.12
N LYS A 39 -7.58 -19.14 0.04
CA LYS A 39 -8.50 -18.01 -0.13
C LYS A 39 -9.51 -17.96 1.02
N LEU A 40 -9.66 -16.81 1.65
CA LEU A 40 -10.50 -16.65 2.84
C LEU A 40 -11.99 -16.50 2.48
N THR A 41 -12.30 -15.96 1.29
CA THR A 41 -13.66 -15.70 0.82
C THR A 41 -13.92 -16.38 -0.53
N ASP A 42 -15.13 -16.76 -0.84
CA ASP A 42 -15.48 -17.35 -2.15
C ASP A 42 -15.43 -16.31 -3.29
N GLY A 43 -15.80 -15.06 -3.01
CA GLY A 43 -15.79 -13.95 -3.95
C GLY A 43 -14.53 -13.09 -3.89
N TRP A 44 -14.54 -11.98 -4.61
CA TRP A 44 -13.60 -10.90 -4.42
C TRP A 44 -13.99 -10.09 -3.19
N LEU A 45 -12.99 -9.61 -2.44
CA LEU A 45 -13.23 -8.69 -1.33
C LEU A 45 -13.77 -7.35 -1.87
N ARG A 46 -13.22 -6.90 -3.01
CA ARG A 46 -13.69 -5.72 -3.72
C ARG A 46 -13.29 -5.79 -5.20
N ASN A 47 -14.21 -5.38 -6.08
CA ASN A 47 -13.97 -5.34 -7.53
C ASN A 47 -13.29 -4.03 -7.94
N ARG A 48 -12.56 -4.06 -9.06
CA ARG A 48 -11.85 -2.92 -9.66
C ARG A 48 -10.97 -2.19 -8.66
N THR A 49 -10.22 -2.97 -7.90
CA THR A 49 -9.43 -2.51 -6.76
C THR A 49 -8.13 -3.28 -6.70
N ILE A 50 -7.05 -2.57 -6.43
CA ILE A 50 -5.71 -3.13 -6.27
C ILE A 50 -5.05 -2.62 -4.99
N ASP A 51 -3.91 -3.18 -4.65
CA ASP A 51 -2.98 -2.69 -3.63
C ASP A 51 -3.62 -2.52 -2.24
N GLY A 52 -4.22 -3.60 -1.74
CA GLY A 52 -4.84 -3.57 -0.41
C GLY A 52 -3.81 -3.60 0.71
N HIS A 53 -4.01 -2.77 1.73
CA HIS A 53 -3.26 -2.72 2.97
C HIS A 53 -4.19 -2.85 4.19
N LEU A 54 -3.83 -3.68 5.17
CA LEU A 54 -4.56 -3.82 6.44
C LEU A 54 -3.84 -3.08 7.57
N LEU A 55 -4.59 -2.24 8.27
CA LEU A 55 -4.16 -1.65 9.55
C LEU A 55 -4.98 -2.26 10.70
N PHE A 56 -4.30 -2.92 11.63
CA PHE A 56 -4.86 -3.39 12.89
C PHE A 56 -4.64 -2.31 13.94
N ASP A 57 -5.71 -1.62 14.32
CA ASP A 57 -5.62 -0.47 15.22
C ASP A 57 -5.63 -0.90 16.70
N ASP A 58 -5.14 -0.01 17.56
CA ASP A 58 -5.01 -0.23 19.00
C ASP A 58 -6.36 -0.42 19.72
N ASP A 59 -7.46 0.10 19.13
CA ASP A 59 -8.83 -0.05 19.64
C ASP A 59 -9.50 -1.36 19.21
N GLY A 60 -8.78 -2.21 18.48
CA GLY A 60 -9.27 -3.47 17.93
C GLY A 60 -10.02 -3.31 16.59
N SER A 61 -10.18 -2.12 16.07
CA SER A 61 -10.70 -1.90 14.72
C SER A 61 -9.70 -2.35 13.66
N ILE A 62 -10.21 -2.86 12.55
CA ILE A 62 -9.38 -3.25 11.41
C ILE A 62 -9.78 -2.38 10.23
N TYR A 63 -8.82 -1.65 9.69
CA TYR A 63 -9.02 -0.79 8.52
C TYR A 63 -8.33 -1.39 7.30
N ILE A 64 -8.94 -1.17 6.15
CA ILE A 64 -8.37 -1.51 4.86
C ILE A 64 -8.19 -0.23 4.04
N TYR A 65 -7.02 -0.10 3.41
CA TYR A 65 -6.72 0.97 2.46
C TYR A 65 -6.44 0.32 1.11
N PHE A 66 -6.86 0.95 0.03
CA PHE A 66 -6.74 0.36 -1.31
C PHE A 66 -6.76 1.43 -2.40
N ALA A 67 -6.26 1.07 -3.58
CA ALA A 67 -6.38 1.88 -4.77
C ALA A 67 -7.61 1.44 -5.59
N ASP A 68 -8.57 2.35 -5.79
CA ASP A 68 -9.72 2.16 -6.68
C ASP A 68 -9.34 2.57 -8.10
N LEU A 69 -9.56 1.68 -9.06
CA LEU A 69 -9.19 1.87 -10.46
C LEU A 69 -10.09 2.82 -11.25
N LYS A 70 -11.13 3.35 -10.62
CA LYS A 70 -11.96 4.37 -11.24
C LYS A 70 -11.24 5.71 -11.24
N ASN A 71 -11.26 6.40 -12.38
CA ASN A 71 -10.72 7.76 -12.50
C ASN A 71 -9.27 7.90 -12.03
N ASN A 72 -8.35 7.15 -12.65
CA ASN A 72 -6.90 7.25 -12.46
C ASN A 72 -6.40 6.86 -11.06
N ASN A 73 -6.71 5.70 -10.60
CA ASN A 73 -6.27 5.16 -9.31
C ASN A 73 -6.23 6.22 -8.19
N ARG A 74 -7.13 6.10 -7.26
CA ARG A 74 -7.21 6.96 -6.08
C ARG A 74 -7.26 6.09 -4.83
N ILE A 75 -6.76 6.59 -3.74
CA ILE A 75 -6.74 5.85 -2.47
C ILE A 75 -8.01 6.13 -1.68
N PHE A 76 -8.64 5.04 -1.29
CA PHE A 76 -9.80 4.99 -0.40
C PHE A 76 -9.50 4.10 0.81
N ALA A 77 -10.42 4.06 1.75
CA ALA A 77 -10.37 3.17 2.89
C ALA A 77 -11.74 2.64 3.27
N GLY A 78 -11.72 1.58 4.03
CA GLY A 78 -12.90 0.97 4.63
C GLY A 78 -12.60 0.37 6.01
N LYS A 79 -13.64 -0.03 6.71
CA LYS A 79 -13.54 -0.81 7.94
C LYS A 79 -13.88 -2.27 7.62
N MET A 80 -13.01 -3.17 8.06
CA MET A 80 -13.20 -4.60 7.88
C MET A 80 -14.05 -5.21 8.98
N SER A 81 -14.73 -6.31 8.65
CA SER A 81 -15.26 -7.24 9.64
C SER A 81 -14.13 -7.85 10.48
N ALA A 82 -14.46 -8.27 11.70
CA ALA A 82 -13.48 -8.84 12.63
C ALA A 82 -12.85 -10.15 12.11
N ASP A 83 -13.55 -10.88 11.25
CA ASP A 83 -13.07 -12.12 10.62
C ASP A 83 -12.39 -11.89 9.24
N LEU A 84 -12.26 -10.62 8.82
CA LEU A 84 -11.62 -10.19 7.57
C LEU A 84 -12.32 -10.68 6.29
N THR A 85 -13.57 -11.07 6.36
CA THR A 85 -14.30 -11.62 5.20
C THR A 85 -15.00 -10.58 4.35
N GLU A 86 -15.25 -9.38 4.90
CA GLU A 86 -15.96 -8.31 4.20
C GLU A 86 -15.51 -6.91 4.64
N ILE A 87 -15.77 -5.94 3.79
CA ILE A 87 -15.65 -4.51 4.11
C ILE A 87 -17.04 -4.05 4.59
N GLU A 88 -17.20 -3.90 5.91
CA GLU A 88 -18.48 -3.50 6.54
C GLU A 88 -18.85 -2.04 6.23
N TYR A 89 -17.85 -1.19 6.04
CA TYR A 89 -18.03 0.22 5.77
C TYR A 89 -16.94 0.71 4.81
N GLU A 90 -17.33 1.41 3.76
CA GLU A 90 -16.40 2.13 2.88
C GLU A 90 -16.52 3.64 3.12
N CYS A 91 -15.39 4.31 3.28
CA CYS A 91 -15.35 5.76 3.33
C CYS A 91 -15.67 6.32 1.93
N GLU A 92 -16.64 7.22 1.84
CA GLU A 92 -17.03 7.85 0.58
C GLU A 92 -15.99 8.84 0.06
N ASN A 93 -15.16 9.38 0.97
CA ASN A 93 -14.16 10.38 0.62
C ASN A 93 -12.91 9.74 0.03
N VAL A 94 -12.38 10.35 -1.01
CA VAL A 94 -11.04 10.08 -1.52
C VAL A 94 -10.02 10.53 -0.46
N LEU A 95 -9.13 9.63 -0.05
CA LEU A 95 -8.08 9.97 0.91
C LEU A 95 -6.91 10.66 0.21
N ILE A 96 -6.47 10.10 -0.92
CA ILE A 96 -5.39 10.64 -1.76
C ILE A 96 -5.80 10.54 -3.23
N GLU A 97 -5.65 11.64 -3.93
CA GLU A 97 -5.67 11.75 -5.39
C GLU A 97 -4.41 12.49 -5.83
N ALA A 98 -3.72 12.04 -6.86
CA ALA A 98 -2.51 12.70 -7.36
C ALA A 98 -2.84 14.09 -7.93
N THR A 99 -2.41 15.14 -7.23
CA THR A 99 -2.70 16.54 -7.58
C THR A 99 -1.47 17.44 -7.56
N GLU A 100 -0.45 17.08 -6.77
CA GLU A 100 0.76 17.88 -6.68
C GLU A 100 1.66 17.73 -7.91
N PRO A 101 2.49 18.72 -8.23
CA PRO A 101 3.36 18.66 -9.41
C PRO A 101 4.24 17.42 -9.47
N TRP A 102 4.81 16.98 -8.36
CA TRP A 102 5.65 15.77 -8.29
C TRP A 102 4.85 14.47 -8.40
N GLU A 103 3.53 14.51 -8.12
CA GLU A 103 2.62 13.38 -8.21
C GLU A 103 2.08 13.12 -9.63
N THR A 104 2.30 14.06 -10.55
CA THR A 104 1.66 14.09 -11.86
C THR A 104 2.65 14.29 -13.01
N LEU A 105 3.90 13.82 -12.85
CA LEU A 105 4.94 13.96 -13.87
C LEU A 105 4.66 13.10 -15.12
N ASP A 106 4.03 11.95 -14.93
CA ASP A 106 3.66 11.02 -16.00
C ASP A 106 2.12 10.93 -16.14
N CYS A 107 1.46 10.56 -15.04
CA CYS A 107 0.01 10.41 -15.01
C CYS A 107 -0.54 10.63 -13.60
N ARG A 108 -1.85 10.81 -13.50
CA ARG A 108 -2.54 11.00 -12.20
C ARG A 108 -2.88 9.65 -11.59
N VAL A 109 -1.90 9.00 -10.98
CA VAL A 109 -2.05 7.74 -10.25
C VAL A 109 -1.61 7.94 -8.82
N ALA A 110 -2.43 7.49 -7.86
CA ALA A 110 -2.06 7.29 -6.48
C ALA A 110 -2.42 5.85 -6.08
N GLU A 111 -1.43 5.04 -5.71
CA GLU A 111 -1.57 3.60 -5.47
C GLU A 111 -0.63 3.11 -4.37
N GLY A 112 -0.65 1.81 -4.06
CA GLY A 112 0.23 1.20 -3.07
C GLY A 112 0.15 1.89 -1.69
N PRO A 113 -1.05 2.10 -1.10
CA PRO A 113 -1.16 2.70 0.22
C PRO A 113 -0.53 1.81 1.28
N PHE A 114 0.15 2.43 2.23
CA PHE A 114 0.61 1.78 3.45
C PHE A 114 0.41 2.73 4.63
N VAL A 115 -0.23 2.27 5.70
CA VAL A 115 -0.55 3.11 6.86
C VAL A 115 0.15 2.61 8.11
N LEU A 116 0.83 3.51 8.78
CA LEU A 116 1.37 3.32 10.12
C LEU A 116 0.64 4.23 11.10
N LYS A 117 0.32 3.72 12.27
CA LYS A 117 -0.12 4.53 13.41
C LYS A 117 1.05 4.76 14.36
N HIS A 118 1.36 6.02 14.64
CA HIS A 118 2.41 6.39 15.57
C HIS A 118 1.99 7.60 16.40
N LYS A 119 2.08 7.51 17.73
CA LYS A 119 1.71 8.57 18.69
C LYS A 119 0.33 9.18 18.44
N GLY A 120 -0.64 8.32 18.10
CA GLY A 120 -2.03 8.71 17.86
C GLY A 120 -2.30 9.32 16.48
N LEU A 121 -1.31 9.42 15.61
CA LEU A 121 -1.45 9.89 14.24
C LEU A 121 -1.32 8.74 13.24
N TYR A 122 -2.05 8.84 12.15
CA TYR A 122 -2.03 7.92 11.02
C TYR A 122 -1.16 8.52 9.92
N TYR A 123 -0.14 7.78 9.51
CA TYR A 123 0.79 8.14 8.43
C TYR A 123 0.46 7.27 7.23
N LEU A 124 -0.26 7.83 6.28
CA LEU A 124 -0.59 7.17 5.01
C LEU A 124 0.50 7.50 3.99
N SER A 125 1.34 6.55 3.68
CA SER A 125 2.28 6.63 2.57
C SER A 125 1.68 6.00 1.32
N TYR A 126 2.07 6.48 0.14
CA TYR A 126 1.48 6.10 -1.15
C TYR A 126 2.47 6.31 -2.28
N SER A 127 2.27 5.58 -3.36
CA SER A 127 3.07 5.72 -4.58
C SER A 127 2.30 6.51 -5.64
N VAL A 128 3.03 7.29 -6.43
CA VAL A 128 2.48 8.19 -7.46
C VAL A 128 3.23 8.09 -8.77
N ASN A 129 2.63 8.64 -9.83
CA ASN A 129 3.00 8.41 -11.21
C ASN A 129 2.72 6.96 -11.62
N HIS A 130 3.11 6.51 -12.78
CA HIS A 130 2.90 5.12 -13.16
C HIS A 130 4.12 4.28 -12.82
N THR A 131 3.93 3.05 -12.35
CA THR A 131 5.02 2.11 -12.00
C THR A 131 6.05 1.88 -13.12
N ARG A 132 5.70 2.22 -14.37
CA ARG A 132 6.61 2.17 -15.53
C ARG A 132 7.43 3.44 -15.71
N CYS A 133 7.04 4.52 -15.06
CA CYS A 133 7.73 5.79 -15.11
C CYS A 133 8.98 5.76 -14.24
N GLU A 134 10.07 6.34 -14.73
CA GLU A 134 11.29 6.50 -13.93
C GLU A 134 11.08 7.42 -12.71
N ASP A 135 10.05 8.27 -12.76
CA ASP A 135 9.63 9.17 -11.70
C ASP A 135 8.58 8.57 -10.76
N TYR A 136 8.38 7.24 -10.79
CA TYR A 136 7.59 6.54 -9.78
C TYR A 136 8.19 6.82 -8.40
N ALA A 137 7.39 7.34 -7.48
CA ALA A 137 7.88 7.91 -6.22
C ALA A 137 6.92 7.62 -5.08
N VAL A 138 7.41 7.76 -3.84
CA VAL A 138 6.59 7.61 -2.62
C VAL A 138 6.55 8.92 -1.87
N GLY A 139 5.34 9.30 -1.47
CA GLY A 139 5.09 10.35 -0.49
C GLY A 139 4.23 9.88 0.65
N TYR A 140 3.94 10.77 1.58
CA TYR A 140 3.02 10.48 2.68
C TYR A 140 2.19 11.69 3.08
N ALA A 141 1.09 11.40 3.77
CA ALA A 141 0.19 12.37 4.38
C ALA A 141 -0.18 11.91 5.79
N VAL A 142 -0.58 12.83 6.64
CA VAL A 142 -0.83 12.58 8.07
C VAL A 142 -2.25 13.00 8.44
N SER A 143 -2.89 12.22 9.31
CA SER A 143 -4.20 12.52 9.88
C SER A 143 -4.27 12.07 11.35
N ASP A 144 -5.16 12.68 12.11
CA ASP A 144 -5.55 12.22 13.45
C ASP A 144 -6.66 11.15 13.42
N LYS A 145 -7.16 10.81 12.23
CA LYS A 145 -8.25 9.85 12.02
C LYS A 145 -7.91 8.87 10.90
N PRO A 146 -8.39 7.60 10.99
CA PRO A 146 -8.09 6.57 10.00
C PRO A 146 -8.66 6.89 8.60
N PHE A 147 -9.74 7.66 8.53
CA PHE A 147 -10.38 8.07 7.28
C PHE A 147 -10.06 9.52 6.88
N GLY A 148 -9.05 10.13 7.48
CA GLY A 148 -8.64 11.49 7.18
C GLY A 148 -9.54 12.58 7.82
N PRO A 149 -9.44 13.82 7.31
CA PRO A 149 -8.66 14.22 6.13
C PRO A 149 -7.15 14.06 6.34
N PHE A 150 -6.46 13.60 5.32
CA PHE A 150 -5.01 13.48 5.31
C PHE A 150 -4.35 14.73 4.74
N VAL A 151 -3.36 15.27 5.45
CA VAL A 151 -2.58 16.44 5.03
C VAL A 151 -1.21 15.96 4.57
N ARG A 152 -0.84 16.28 3.33
CA ARG A 152 0.47 15.93 2.77
C ARG A 152 1.61 16.58 3.54
N ALA A 153 2.68 15.83 3.74
CA ALA A 153 3.89 16.36 4.35
C ALA A 153 4.64 17.27 3.37
N GLU A 154 5.24 18.33 3.88
CA GLU A 154 5.97 19.32 3.08
C GLU A 154 7.26 18.76 2.46
N ASN A 155 7.83 17.72 3.07
CA ASN A 155 9.08 17.08 2.61
C ASN A 155 8.87 15.96 1.59
N ASN A 156 7.69 15.85 0.98
CA ASN A 156 7.44 14.91 -0.10
C ASN A 156 8.20 15.30 -1.39
N PRO A 157 8.59 14.31 -2.21
CA PRO A 157 8.52 12.86 -1.99
C PRO A 157 9.60 12.37 -1.01
N ILE A 158 9.29 11.32 -0.24
CA ILE A 158 10.24 10.69 0.70
C ILE A 158 11.11 9.59 0.06
N LEU A 159 10.68 9.08 -1.07
CA LEU A 159 11.44 8.12 -1.87
C LEU A 159 11.28 8.47 -3.36
N HIS A 160 12.34 8.99 -3.96
CA HIS A 160 12.39 9.33 -5.37
C HIS A 160 13.83 9.29 -5.86
N LYS A 161 14.14 8.36 -6.75
CA LYS A 161 15.45 8.20 -7.39
C LYS A 161 16.63 8.23 -6.39
N PRO A 162 16.61 7.45 -5.30
CA PRO A 162 17.72 7.43 -4.36
C PRO A 162 18.96 6.84 -5.03
N ALA A 163 20.10 7.52 -4.91
CA ALA A 163 21.31 7.19 -5.66
C ALA A 163 21.01 7.12 -7.18
N ASP A 164 21.36 6.01 -7.83
CA ASP A 164 21.14 5.80 -9.27
C ASP A 164 19.87 4.95 -9.57
N LEU A 165 19.02 4.73 -8.57
CA LEU A 165 17.80 3.94 -8.74
C LEU A 165 16.69 4.80 -9.37
N VAL A 166 15.91 4.22 -10.27
CA VAL A 166 14.76 4.86 -10.90
C VAL A 166 13.51 3.99 -10.79
N GLY A 167 12.33 4.59 -10.90
CA GLY A 167 11.05 3.88 -10.79
C GLY A 167 10.85 3.27 -9.41
N THR A 168 11.20 4.03 -8.35
CA THR A 168 11.17 3.56 -6.96
C THR A 168 9.79 3.76 -6.35
N GLY A 169 9.20 2.70 -5.82
CA GLY A 169 7.86 2.79 -5.22
C GLY A 169 7.29 1.45 -4.78
N HIS A 170 6.00 1.43 -4.54
CA HIS A 170 5.22 0.30 -4.03
C HIS A 170 5.90 -0.35 -2.83
N HIS A 171 5.95 0.42 -1.77
CA HIS A 171 6.73 0.15 -0.57
C HIS A 171 5.89 -0.49 0.53
N SER A 172 6.58 -1.03 1.50
CA SER A 172 6.03 -1.40 2.80
C SER A 172 7.04 -1.11 3.91
N PHE A 173 6.56 -0.89 5.12
CA PHE A 173 7.41 -0.67 6.27
C PHE A 173 7.31 -1.80 7.27
N MET A 174 8.43 -2.22 7.81
CA MET A 174 8.52 -3.21 8.87
C MET A 174 9.38 -2.63 10.01
N PRO A 175 8.91 -2.68 11.27
CA PRO A 175 9.73 -2.23 12.38
C PRO A 175 10.98 -3.13 12.53
N THR A 176 12.09 -2.52 12.94
CA THR A 176 13.28 -3.26 13.37
C THR A 176 13.01 -4.04 14.67
N ALA A 177 13.86 -4.99 15.00
CA ALA A 177 13.68 -5.83 16.18
C ALA A 177 13.60 -5.01 17.51
N ASP A 178 14.33 -3.90 17.58
CA ASP A 178 14.30 -2.94 18.70
C ASP A 178 13.13 -1.96 18.63
N LYS A 179 12.39 -1.96 17.52
CA LYS A 179 11.26 -1.05 17.22
C LYS A 179 11.59 0.44 17.18
N ASP A 180 12.87 0.79 17.14
CA ASP A 180 13.32 2.19 17.09
C ASP A 180 13.36 2.73 15.65
N LYS A 181 13.39 1.85 14.67
CA LYS A 181 13.52 2.17 13.25
C LYS A 181 12.58 1.33 12.39
N TYR A 182 12.45 1.73 11.15
CA TYR A 182 11.71 0.97 10.15
C TYR A 182 12.63 0.56 9.00
N ILE A 183 12.43 -0.66 8.53
CA ILE A 183 12.94 -1.12 7.26
C ILE A 183 11.87 -0.80 6.23
N CYS A 184 12.23 -0.02 5.21
CA CYS A 184 11.40 0.22 4.03
C CYS A 184 11.79 -0.78 2.94
N ALA A 185 10.88 -1.65 2.57
CA ALA A 185 10.99 -2.49 1.39
C ALA A 185 10.27 -1.81 0.23
N PHE A 186 10.92 -1.67 -0.91
CA PHE A 186 10.36 -1.06 -2.11
C PHE A 186 10.93 -1.71 -3.37
N HIS A 187 10.36 -1.46 -4.52
CA HIS A 187 10.96 -1.89 -5.78
C HIS A 187 11.50 -0.72 -6.58
N CYS A 188 12.43 -1.01 -7.48
CA CYS A 188 12.91 -0.12 -8.51
C CYS A 188 13.01 -0.83 -9.86
N HIS A 189 13.23 -0.07 -10.94
CA HIS A 189 13.49 -0.64 -12.25
C HIS A 189 14.84 -1.37 -12.26
N SER A 190 14.92 -2.49 -13.01
CA SER A 190 16.13 -3.32 -13.10
C SER A 190 17.16 -2.82 -14.13
N GLY A 191 16.99 -1.60 -14.64
CA GLY A 191 17.86 -1.05 -15.68
C GLY A 191 17.52 -1.54 -17.10
N ASN A 192 16.47 -2.32 -17.29
CA ASN A 192 15.98 -2.68 -18.62
C ASN A 192 15.09 -1.55 -19.17
N PRO A 193 15.44 -0.93 -20.31
CA PRO A 193 14.68 0.17 -20.89
C PRO A 193 13.24 -0.19 -21.31
N ASN A 194 12.91 -1.48 -21.40
CA ASN A 194 11.54 -1.94 -21.61
C ASN A 194 10.72 -2.11 -20.33
N ASN A 195 11.26 -1.76 -19.18
CA ASN A 195 10.67 -1.42 -17.89
C ASN A 195 9.60 -2.33 -17.30
N PHE A 196 9.36 -3.47 -17.85
CA PHE A 196 8.29 -4.32 -17.39
C PHE A 196 8.73 -5.51 -16.58
N LYS A 197 9.99 -5.92 -16.67
CA LYS A 197 10.45 -7.14 -15.98
C LYS A 197 11.97 -7.27 -15.98
N PRO A 198 12.52 -7.81 -14.95
CA PRO A 198 12.04 -7.84 -13.58
C PRO A 198 12.30 -6.52 -12.85
N ARG A 199 11.51 -6.20 -11.84
CA ARG A 199 11.84 -5.13 -10.89
C ARG A 199 12.75 -5.70 -9.81
N MET A 200 13.65 -4.87 -9.28
CA MET A 200 14.50 -5.22 -8.14
C MET A 200 13.81 -4.84 -6.84
N VAL A 201 13.96 -5.66 -5.81
CA VAL A 201 13.56 -5.33 -4.45
C VAL A 201 14.72 -4.63 -3.77
N CYS A 202 14.45 -3.49 -3.15
CA CYS A 202 15.39 -2.68 -2.41
C CYS A 202 14.99 -2.61 -0.94
N LEU A 203 15.95 -2.50 -0.05
CA LEU A 203 15.74 -2.29 1.37
C LEU A 203 16.49 -1.03 1.81
N SER A 204 15.82 -0.21 2.63
CA SER A 204 16.41 0.94 3.28
C SER A 204 16.04 0.92 4.76
N VAL A 205 16.94 1.37 5.61
CA VAL A 205 16.69 1.52 7.06
C VAL A 205 16.64 3.00 7.37
N SER A 206 15.54 3.45 7.97
CA SER A 206 15.42 4.82 8.45
C SER A 206 16.44 5.07 9.58
N GLY A 207 17.22 6.11 9.43
CA GLY A 207 18.15 6.60 10.45
C GLY A 207 17.50 7.56 11.43
#